data_4e716b3ffdaf347f2cb9cecba3b1626c
#
_entry.id   4e716b3ffdaf347f2cb9cecba3b1626c
#
_cell.length_a   1.000
_cell.length_b   1.000
_cell.length_c   1.000
_cell.angle_alpha   90.00
_cell.angle_beta   90.00
_cell.angle_gamma   90.00
#
_symmetry.space_group_name_H-M   'P 1'
#
loop_
_entity.id
_entity.type
_entity.pdbx_description
1 polymer ?
#
loop_
_entity_poly.entity_id
_entity_poly.type
_entity_poly.pdbx_seq_one_letter_code
_entity_poly.pdbx_strand_id
1 'polypeptide(L)'
;LALYFLLDNNLITNKTEINQYFNIMINEVSLDQEIKNLIIYKKGLYNSNTANEQELLSIFQPLISSDNLWRSHSLYVIAEYYYSKNEKNKSKEFFEKILNLEKPNSQIKIEAQKRLQRDFSD
;
A
#
# COMPACT_ATOMS: atom_id res chain seq x y z
N LEU A 1 2.88 -15.18 10.54
CA LEU A 1 3.18 -15.04 11.98
C LEU A 1 4.67 -14.92 12.23
N ALA A 2 5.47 -15.84 11.68
CA ALA A 2 6.92 -15.78 11.84
C ALA A 2 7.50 -14.49 11.25
N LEU A 3 6.96 -14.02 10.13
CA LEU A 3 7.41 -12.78 9.52
C LEU A 3 7.18 -11.58 10.44
N TYR A 4 6.00 -11.48 11.04
CA TYR A 4 5.72 -10.40 11.98
C TYR A 4 6.62 -10.43 13.19
N PHE A 5 6.87 -11.61 13.73
CA PHE A 5 7.77 -11.75 14.86
C PHE A 5 9.17 -11.26 14.51
N LEU A 6 9.69 -11.64 13.35
CA LEU A 6 11.01 -11.22 12.92
C LEU A 6 11.11 -9.72 12.71
N LEU A 7 10.07 -9.11 12.12
CA LEU A 7 10.04 -7.66 11.91
C LEU A 7 9.96 -6.92 13.25
N ASP A 8 9.09 -7.37 14.15
CA ASP A 8 8.90 -6.74 15.45
C ASP A 8 10.14 -6.82 16.32
N ASN A 9 10.88 -7.91 16.23
CA ASN A 9 12.07 -8.13 17.03
C ASN A 9 13.35 -7.69 16.32
N ASN A 10 13.19 -7.11 15.13
CA ASN A 10 14.33 -6.58 14.37
C ASN A 10 15.42 -7.63 14.13
N LEU A 11 15.01 -8.89 13.97
CA LEU A 11 15.96 -10.00 13.75
C LEU A 11 16.40 -10.09 12.30
N ILE A 12 15.59 -9.57 11.37
CA ILE A 12 15.96 -9.48 9.96
C ILE A 12 16.09 -8.00 9.63
N THR A 13 17.31 -7.57 9.33
CA THR A 13 17.60 -6.17 9.00
C THR A 13 17.83 -5.96 7.52
N ASN A 14 18.11 -7.04 6.76
CA ASN A 14 18.38 -6.96 5.33
C ASN A 14 17.05 -6.88 4.56
N LYS A 15 16.87 -5.79 3.81
CA LYS A 15 15.64 -5.56 3.06
C LYS A 15 15.38 -6.65 2.03
N THR A 16 16.42 -7.16 1.40
CA THR A 16 16.29 -8.25 0.43
C THR A 16 15.73 -9.51 1.07
N GLU A 17 16.25 -9.88 2.25
CA GLU A 17 15.74 -11.05 2.97
C GLU A 17 14.29 -10.88 3.38
N ILE A 18 13.92 -9.73 3.88
CA ILE A 18 12.54 -9.45 4.28
C ILE A 18 11.62 -9.58 3.08
N ASN A 19 12.01 -9.03 1.93
CA ASN A 19 11.21 -9.14 0.72
C ASN A 19 11.11 -10.58 0.21
N GLN A 20 12.14 -11.40 0.41
CA GLN A 20 12.06 -12.81 0.09
C GLN A 20 11.01 -13.52 0.94
N TYR A 21 10.93 -13.20 2.24
CA TYR A 21 9.90 -13.77 3.10
C TYR A 21 8.50 -13.34 2.67
N PHE A 22 8.32 -12.08 2.30
CA PHE A 22 7.04 -11.64 1.75
C PHE A 22 6.67 -12.46 0.52
N ASN A 23 7.60 -12.66 -0.41
CA ASN A 23 7.34 -13.38 -1.63
C ASN A 23 7.00 -14.85 -1.36
N ILE A 24 7.68 -15.47 -0.41
CA ILE A 24 7.37 -16.85 0.01
C ILE A 24 5.96 -16.94 0.55
N MET A 25 5.59 -16.01 1.44
CA MET A 25 4.25 -15.99 2.02
C MET A 25 3.16 -15.78 0.98
N ILE A 26 3.42 -14.92 -0.02
CA ILE A 26 2.44 -14.61 -1.05
C ILE A 26 2.31 -15.75 -2.08
N ASN A 27 3.44 -16.32 -2.51
CA ASN A 27 3.48 -17.20 -3.69
C ASN A 27 3.55 -18.67 -3.36
N GLU A 28 4.14 -19.05 -2.24
CA GLU A 28 4.46 -20.46 -1.95
C GLU A 28 3.64 -21.07 -0.82
N VAL A 29 3.09 -20.25 0.04
CA VAL A 29 2.27 -20.72 1.15
C VAL A 29 0.81 -20.66 0.76
N SER A 30 0.06 -21.74 1.01
CA SER A 30 -1.37 -21.75 0.77
C SER A 30 -2.09 -20.96 1.86
N LEU A 31 -2.58 -19.78 1.50
CA LEU A 31 -3.27 -18.86 2.41
C LEU A 31 -4.59 -18.42 1.81
N ASP A 32 -5.52 -18.02 2.68
CA ASP A 32 -6.75 -17.37 2.23
C ASP A 32 -6.40 -16.08 1.48
N GLN A 33 -7.23 -15.74 0.51
CA GLN A 33 -6.99 -14.55 -0.31
C GLN A 33 -6.94 -13.27 0.53
N GLU A 34 -7.77 -13.16 1.56
CA GLU A 34 -7.75 -11.99 2.43
C GLU A 34 -6.45 -11.87 3.20
N ILE A 35 -5.90 -12.99 3.65
CA ILE A 35 -4.60 -13.01 4.34
C ILE A 35 -3.49 -12.64 3.37
N LYS A 36 -3.52 -13.18 2.15
CA LYS A 36 -2.56 -12.82 1.12
C LYS A 36 -2.60 -11.32 0.83
N ASN A 37 -3.81 -10.77 0.72
CA ASN A 37 -3.98 -9.34 0.46
C ASN A 37 -3.38 -8.50 1.57
N LEU A 38 -3.58 -8.90 2.84
CA LEU A 38 -2.96 -8.21 3.95
C LEU A 38 -1.43 -8.24 3.86
N ILE A 39 -0.87 -9.40 3.50
CA ILE A 39 0.58 -9.55 3.37
C ILE A 39 1.12 -8.69 2.23
N ILE A 40 0.41 -8.64 1.11
CA ILE A 40 0.78 -7.76 -0.02
C ILE A 40 0.76 -6.31 0.44
N TYR A 41 -0.27 -5.90 1.17
CA TYR A 41 -0.36 -4.54 1.71
C TYR A 41 0.83 -4.24 2.63
N LYS A 42 1.18 -5.16 3.52
CA LYS A 42 2.33 -5.00 4.42
C LYS A 42 3.64 -4.89 3.64
N LYS A 43 3.78 -5.67 2.57
CA LYS A 43 4.95 -5.58 1.69
C LYS A 43 5.05 -4.20 1.06
N GLY A 44 3.92 -3.66 0.58
CA GLY A 44 3.87 -2.33 0.00
C GLY A 44 4.27 -1.26 1.01
N LEU A 45 3.73 -1.34 2.23
CA LEU A 45 4.09 -0.40 3.30
C LEU A 45 5.59 -0.47 3.61
N TYR A 46 6.10 -1.67 3.76
CA TYR A 46 7.51 -1.87 4.10
C TYR A 46 8.43 -1.27 3.05
N ASN A 47 8.05 -1.34 1.78
CA ASN A 47 8.87 -0.86 0.67
C ASN A 47 8.60 0.58 0.26
N SER A 48 7.56 1.22 0.79
CA SER A 48 7.11 2.53 0.31
C SER A 48 8.15 3.64 0.45
N ASN A 49 9.08 3.54 1.40
CA ASN A 49 10.09 4.57 1.60
C ASN A 49 11.28 4.46 0.66
N THR A 50 11.51 3.28 0.08
CA THR A 50 12.72 3.02 -0.69
C THR A 50 12.47 2.56 -2.12
N ALA A 51 11.25 2.08 -2.43
CA ALA A 51 10.92 1.62 -3.77
C ALA A 51 10.79 2.78 -4.73
N ASN A 52 11.12 2.54 -6.00
CA ASN A 52 10.79 3.50 -7.04
C ASN A 52 9.31 3.35 -7.43
N GLU A 53 8.82 4.25 -8.28
CA GLU A 53 7.43 4.27 -8.69
C GLU A 53 6.96 2.93 -9.26
N GLN A 54 7.73 2.38 -10.19
CA GLN A 54 7.36 1.15 -10.86
C GLN A 54 7.30 -0.03 -9.89
N GLU A 55 8.27 -0.13 -9.00
CA GLU A 55 8.31 -1.18 -7.99
C GLU A 55 7.11 -1.11 -7.06
N LEU A 56 6.80 0.09 -6.57
CA LEU A 56 5.69 0.26 -5.64
C LEU A 56 4.36 -0.07 -6.29
N LEU A 57 4.13 0.42 -7.51
CA LEU A 57 2.91 0.13 -8.25
C LEU A 57 2.78 -1.36 -8.53
N SER A 58 3.88 -2.04 -8.85
CA SER A 58 3.86 -3.49 -9.07
C SER A 58 3.44 -4.25 -7.81
N ILE A 59 3.94 -3.84 -6.65
CA ILE A 59 3.58 -4.49 -5.39
C ILE A 59 2.08 -4.33 -5.11
N PHE A 60 1.55 -3.13 -5.29
CA PHE A 60 0.15 -2.84 -4.96
C PHE A 60 -0.84 -3.23 -6.05
N GLN A 61 -0.37 -3.58 -7.25
CA GLN A 61 -1.25 -3.86 -8.39
C GLN A 61 -2.37 -4.86 -8.06
N PRO A 62 -2.11 -5.99 -7.40
CA PRO A 62 -3.18 -6.92 -7.07
C PRO A 62 -4.26 -6.32 -6.17
N LEU A 63 -3.92 -5.32 -5.37
CA LEU A 63 -4.86 -4.71 -4.43
C LEU A 63 -5.63 -3.55 -5.04
N ILE A 64 -5.04 -2.82 -5.98
CA ILE A 64 -5.71 -1.64 -6.55
C ILE A 64 -6.55 -1.99 -7.77
N SER A 65 -6.35 -3.15 -8.38
CA SER A 65 -7.04 -3.55 -9.60
C SER A 65 -8.35 -4.31 -9.36
N SER A 66 -8.67 -4.64 -8.13
CA SER A 66 -9.88 -5.40 -7.81
C SER A 66 -10.49 -4.91 -6.50
N ASP A 67 -11.74 -5.29 -6.27
CA ASP A 67 -12.44 -4.93 -5.05
C ASP A 67 -11.98 -5.86 -3.93
N ASN A 68 -11.40 -5.28 -2.89
CA ASN A 68 -10.95 -6.02 -1.71
C ASN A 68 -10.81 -5.05 -0.54
N LEU A 69 -10.63 -5.59 0.65
CA LEU A 69 -10.56 -4.83 1.89
C LEU A 69 -9.43 -3.78 1.90
N TRP A 70 -8.35 -4.03 1.19
CA TRP A 70 -7.15 -3.18 1.25
C TRP A 70 -6.99 -2.24 0.05
N ARG A 71 -7.99 -2.17 -0.81
CA ARG A 71 -7.92 -1.33 -2.02
C ARG A 71 -7.77 0.16 -1.68
N SER A 72 -8.66 0.67 -0.83
CA SER A 72 -8.62 2.07 -0.41
C SER A 72 -7.31 2.42 0.27
N HIS A 73 -6.89 1.57 1.19
CA HIS A 73 -5.63 1.76 1.92
C HIS A 73 -4.44 1.81 0.98
N SER A 74 -4.42 0.92 -0.01
CA SER A 74 -3.32 0.84 -0.98
C SER A 74 -3.25 2.08 -1.85
N LEU A 75 -4.40 2.57 -2.32
CA LEU A 75 -4.46 3.81 -3.09
C LEU A 75 -3.96 4.99 -2.25
N TYR A 76 -4.29 5.00 -0.97
CA TYR A 76 -3.84 6.07 -0.07
C TYR A 76 -2.32 6.06 0.09
N VAL A 77 -1.72 4.89 0.28
CA VAL A 77 -0.26 4.78 0.39
C VAL A 77 0.42 5.27 -0.89
N ILE A 78 -0.11 4.91 -2.05
CA ILE A 78 0.44 5.36 -3.32
C ILE A 78 0.32 6.88 -3.46
N ALA A 79 -0.83 7.44 -3.07
CA ALA A 79 -1.03 8.88 -3.11
C ALA A 79 -0.01 9.61 -2.23
N GLU A 80 0.22 9.10 -1.01
CA GLU A 80 1.21 9.68 -0.12
C GLU A 80 2.63 9.54 -0.66
N TYR A 81 2.92 8.43 -1.32
CA TYR A 81 4.20 8.22 -1.96
C TYR A 81 4.48 9.32 -2.99
N TYR A 82 3.52 9.59 -3.86
CA TYR A 82 3.68 10.66 -4.86
C TYR A 82 3.80 12.03 -4.21
N TYR A 83 3.06 12.27 -3.15
CA TYR A 83 3.15 13.55 -2.45
C TYR A 83 4.55 13.75 -1.88
N SER A 84 5.14 12.72 -1.30
CA SER A 84 6.48 12.78 -0.74
C SER A 84 7.56 12.98 -1.80
N LYS A 85 7.29 12.59 -3.04
CA LYS A 85 8.18 12.79 -4.18
C LYS A 85 7.92 14.11 -4.89
N ASN A 86 7.07 14.94 -4.34
CA ASN A 86 6.66 16.23 -4.92
C ASN A 86 5.99 16.09 -6.30
N GLU A 87 5.35 14.94 -6.53
CA GLU A 87 4.55 14.70 -7.73
C GLU A 87 3.09 14.90 -7.38
N LYS A 88 2.70 16.17 -7.17
CA LYS A 88 1.40 16.53 -6.63
C LYS A 88 0.24 16.16 -7.54
N ASN A 89 0.41 16.23 -8.86
CA ASN A 89 -0.67 15.86 -9.78
C ASN A 89 -1.01 14.38 -9.67
N LYS A 90 0.00 13.53 -9.61
CA LYS A 90 -0.22 12.08 -9.44
C LYS A 90 -0.79 11.77 -8.06
N SER A 91 -0.29 12.44 -7.04
CA SER A 91 -0.81 12.29 -5.68
C SER A 91 -2.30 12.61 -5.63
N LYS A 92 -2.68 13.76 -6.19
CA LYS A 92 -4.08 14.18 -6.25
C LYS A 92 -4.94 13.14 -6.98
N GLU A 93 -4.45 12.63 -8.10
CA GLU A 93 -5.14 11.63 -8.89
C GLU A 93 -5.48 10.39 -8.04
N PHE A 94 -4.52 9.92 -7.27
CA PHE A 94 -4.74 8.72 -6.43
C PHE A 94 -5.67 8.99 -5.25
N PHE A 95 -5.60 10.17 -4.63
CA PHE A 95 -6.59 10.53 -3.62
C PHE A 95 -7.99 10.59 -4.22
N GLU A 96 -8.12 11.15 -5.43
CA GLU A 96 -9.42 11.22 -6.10
C GLU A 96 -9.94 9.83 -6.49
N LYS A 97 -9.06 8.90 -6.84
CA LYS A 97 -9.46 7.52 -7.11
C LYS A 97 -10.17 6.88 -5.91
N ILE A 98 -9.74 7.22 -4.70
CA ILE A 98 -10.40 6.71 -3.48
C ILE A 98 -11.84 7.21 -3.41
N LEU A 99 -12.06 8.50 -3.68
CA LEU A 99 -13.38 9.09 -3.63
C LEU A 99 -14.32 8.50 -4.68
N ASN A 100 -13.76 8.04 -5.79
CA ASN A 100 -14.53 7.50 -6.91
C ASN A 100 -14.78 5.99 -6.80
N LEU A 101 -14.25 5.33 -5.79
CA LEU A 101 -14.56 3.92 -5.56
C LEU A 101 -16.03 3.77 -5.19
N GLU A 102 -16.65 2.68 -5.63
CA GLU A 102 -18.04 2.41 -5.33
C GLU A 102 -18.25 2.16 -3.84
N LYS A 103 -17.34 1.41 -3.22
CA LYS A 103 -17.42 1.09 -1.79
C LYS A 103 -16.07 1.30 -1.12
N PRO A 104 -15.63 2.56 -0.99
CA PRO A 104 -14.34 2.81 -0.33
C PRO A 104 -14.45 2.56 1.17
N ASN A 105 -13.30 2.29 1.78
CA ASN A 105 -13.24 2.30 3.24
C ASN A 105 -13.61 3.70 3.72
N SER A 106 -14.58 3.81 4.62
CA SER A 106 -15.13 5.11 5.03
C SER A 106 -14.09 6.01 5.70
N GLN A 107 -13.23 5.44 6.55
CA GLN A 107 -12.20 6.21 7.22
C GLN A 107 -11.14 6.72 6.23
N ILE A 108 -10.72 5.88 5.31
CA ILE A 108 -9.75 6.26 4.29
C ILE A 108 -10.35 7.32 3.36
N LYS A 109 -11.64 7.20 3.02
CA LYS A 109 -12.31 8.21 2.21
C LYS A 109 -12.30 9.57 2.90
N ILE A 110 -12.60 9.61 4.20
CA ILE A 110 -12.57 10.85 4.98
C ILE A 110 -11.17 11.45 4.97
N GLU A 111 -10.14 10.63 5.19
CA GLU A 111 -8.77 11.11 5.18
C GLU A 111 -8.35 11.64 3.81
N ALA A 112 -8.77 10.95 2.73
CA ALA A 112 -8.49 11.43 1.38
C ALA A 112 -9.17 12.77 1.10
N GLN A 113 -10.41 12.96 1.55
CA GLN A 113 -11.12 14.23 1.41
C GLN A 113 -10.37 15.36 2.14
N LYS A 114 -9.93 15.09 3.37
CA LYS A 114 -9.16 16.07 4.14
C LYS A 114 -7.87 16.45 3.43
N ARG A 115 -7.16 15.46 2.88
CA ARG A 115 -5.91 15.71 2.19
C ARG A 115 -6.14 16.57 0.94
N LEU A 116 -7.17 16.26 0.17
CA LEU A 116 -7.48 17.02 -1.04
C LEU A 116 -7.83 18.47 -0.72
N GLN A 117 -8.54 18.71 0.38
CA GLN A 117 -8.89 20.08 0.78
C GLN A 117 -7.70 20.84 1.31
N ARG A 118 -6.88 20.21 2.13
CA ARG A 118 -5.78 20.88 2.83
C ARG A 118 -4.54 21.05 1.95
N ASP A 119 -4.16 20.01 1.21
CA ASP A 119 -2.84 19.94 0.56
C ASP A 119 -2.85 20.28 -0.93
N PHE A 120 -4.02 20.36 -1.55
CA PHE A 120 -4.14 20.55 -3.00
C PHE A 120 -5.03 21.73 -3.41
N SER A 121 -5.61 22.44 -2.45
CA SER A 121 -6.35 23.66 -2.76
C SER A 121 -5.37 24.83 -2.75
N ASP A 122 -5.40 25.62 -3.77
CA ASP A 122 -4.53 26.80 -3.88
C ASP A 122 -5.11 28.01 -3.21
#